data_0af54dd6694ebd61e28dd404c9c47683
#
_entry.id   0af54dd6694ebd61e28dd404c9c47683
#
_cell.length_a   1.000
_cell.length_b   1.000
_cell.length_c   1.000
_cell.angle_alpha   90.00
_cell.angle_beta   90.00
_cell.angle_gamma   90.00
#
_symmetry.space_group_name_H-M   'P 1'
#
loop_
_entity.id
_entity.type
_entity.pdbx_description
1 polymer ?
#
loop_
_entity_poly.entity_id
_entity_poly.type
_entity_poly.pdbx_seq_one_letter_code
_entity_poly.pdbx_strand_id
1 'polypeptide(L)'
;YRDKDKSIIKPVLTKISKIYQDYSGQTKKRKFVLANDYLQKQISLFKSKSFESIRNAQQYAIEQDLRILDLNNDRNQTRKIEENSELSSSVLSNIGIENVRVSAANKIRNIDIQIAQIQELNDVKQLQYIGSTIPGLVKEGLPQILETIETNLIELRSKYTDKDKSIIRLLEKRELYIDLLKERSIGYLKADKMSTEALMLSAMRPKGVLLKYKELMREAN
;
A
#
# COMPACT_ATOMS: atom_id res chain seq x y z
N TYR A 1 -24.33 -65.43 35.06
CA TYR A 1 -24.40 -66.83 34.80
C TYR A 1 -24.12 -67.63 36.13
N ARG A 2 -25.02 -68.53 36.53
CA ARG A 2 -24.84 -69.39 37.67
C ARG A 2 -25.01 -70.81 37.19
N ASP A 3 -24.07 -71.65 37.49
CA ASP A 3 -24.13 -73.13 37.24
C ASP A 3 -23.67 -73.86 38.42
N LYS A 4 -24.12 -75.11 38.56
CA LYS A 4 -23.70 -76.01 39.62
C LYS A 4 -22.30 -76.62 39.40
N ASP A 5 -21.88 -76.69 38.12
CA ASP A 5 -20.58 -77.20 37.75
C ASP A 5 -19.58 -76.02 37.54
N LYS A 6 -18.62 -75.91 38.45
CA LYS A 6 -17.58 -74.92 38.50
C LYS A 6 -16.64 -74.97 37.28
N SER A 7 -16.49 -76.15 36.65
CA SER A 7 -15.58 -76.33 35.48
C SER A 7 -16.09 -75.65 34.22
N ILE A 8 -17.40 -75.43 34.07
CA ILE A 8 -18.05 -74.87 32.89
C ILE A 8 -18.13 -73.36 33.00
N ILE A 9 -18.16 -72.76 34.20
CA ILE A 9 -18.33 -71.34 34.42
C ILE A 9 -17.23 -70.55 33.73
N LYS A 10 -15.96 -70.90 33.92
CA LYS A 10 -14.79 -70.15 33.36
C LYS A 10 -14.76 -70.15 31.82
N PRO A 11 -14.92 -71.33 31.13
CA PRO A 11 -14.99 -71.36 29.67
C PRO A 11 -16.13 -70.52 29.09
N VAL A 12 -17.33 -70.59 29.71
CA VAL A 12 -18.51 -69.82 29.24
C VAL A 12 -18.30 -68.31 29.40
N LEU A 13 -17.81 -67.85 30.56
CA LEU A 13 -17.51 -66.44 30.79
C LEU A 13 -16.43 -65.92 29.82
N THR A 14 -15.38 -66.72 29.59
CA THR A 14 -14.31 -66.36 28.64
C THR A 14 -14.90 -66.20 27.20
N LYS A 15 -15.77 -67.10 26.78
CA LYS A 15 -16.40 -67.08 25.48
C LYS A 15 -17.35 -65.84 25.31
N ILE A 16 -18.15 -65.54 26.32
CA ILE A 16 -19.02 -64.37 26.38
C ILE A 16 -18.17 -63.10 26.32
N SER A 17 -17.10 -62.98 27.11
CA SER A 17 -16.18 -61.88 27.14
C SER A 17 -15.55 -61.65 25.76
N LYS A 18 -15.10 -62.71 25.10
CA LYS A 18 -14.52 -62.63 23.75
C LYS A 18 -15.54 -62.16 22.71
N ILE A 19 -16.74 -62.71 22.70
CA ILE A 19 -17.82 -62.31 21.80
C ILE A 19 -18.17 -60.82 22.01
N TYR A 20 -18.23 -60.37 23.27
CA TYR A 20 -18.49 -58.98 23.61
C TYR A 20 -17.36 -58.06 23.13
N GLN A 21 -16.10 -58.44 23.32
CA GLN A 21 -14.94 -57.70 22.83
C GLN A 21 -14.95 -57.58 21.30
N ASP A 22 -15.21 -58.70 20.59
CA ASP A 22 -15.29 -58.73 19.14
C ASP A 22 -16.44 -57.83 18.62
N TYR A 23 -17.62 -57.91 19.23
CA TYR A 23 -18.77 -57.08 18.92
C TYR A 23 -18.50 -55.58 19.16
N SER A 24 -17.94 -55.24 20.34
CA SER A 24 -17.57 -53.90 20.69
C SER A 24 -16.49 -53.33 19.74
N GLY A 25 -15.50 -54.17 19.41
CA GLY A 25 -14.43 -53.83 18.47
C GLY A 25 -14.96 -53.53 17.06
N GLN A 26 -15.84 -54.40 16.54
CA GLN A 26 -16.48 -54.19 15.23
C GLN A 26 -17.35 -52.92 15.21
N THR A 27 -18.11 -52.68 16.28
CA THR A 27 -18.97 -51.48 16.38
C THR A 27 -18.13 -50.20 16.41
N LYS A 28 -17.04 -50.21 17.18
CA LYS A 28 -16.08 -49.07 17.18
C LYS A 28 -15.45 -48.86 15.80
N LYS A 29 -14.96 -49.93 15.16
CA LYS A 29 -14.36 -49.87 13.83
C LYS A 29 -15.33 -49.30 12.80
N ARG A 30 -16.61 -49.73 12.82
CA ARG A 30 -17.65 -49.20 11.92
C ARG A 30 -17.91 -47.71 12.15
N LYS A 31 -17.96 -47.26 13.40
CA LYS A 31 -18.09 -45.83 13.73
C LYS A 31 -16.91 -45.04 13.21
N PHE A 32 -15.67 -45.52 13.37
CA PHE A 32 -14.49 -44.84 12.84
C PHE A 32 -14.48 -44.76 11.30
N VAL A 33 -14.87 -45.82 10.60
CA VAL A 33 -14.97 -45.85 9.14
C VAL A 33 -15.99 -44.84 8.66
N LEU A 34 -17.19 -44.78 9.27
CA LEU A 34 -18.22 -43.81 8.95
C LEU A 34 -17.78 -42.37 9.21
N ALA A 35 -17.13 -42.16 10.35
CA ALA A 35 -16.59 -40.83 10.69
C ALA A 35 -15.51 -40.38 9.69
N ASN A 36 -14.59 -41.30 9.33
CA ASN A 36 -13.55 -40.99 8.34
C ASN A 36 -14.13 -40.68 6.95
N ASP A 37 -15.09 -41.48 6.49
CA ASP A 37 -15.79 -41.22 5.21
C ASP A 37 -16.49 -39.84 5.21
N TYR A 38 -17.17 -39.53 6.32
CA TYR A 38 -17.80 -38.22 6.49
C TYR A 38 -16.76 -37.07 6.44
N LEU A 39 -15.66 -37.21 7.19
CA LEU A 39 -14.60 -36.20 7.22
C LEU A 39 -13.93 -36.05 5.85
N GLN A 40 -13.67 -37.13 5.13
CA GLN A 40 -13.13 -37.06 3.78
C GLN A 40 -14.06 -36.31 2.81
N LYS A 41 -15.37 -36.56 2.90
CA LYS A 41 -16.37 -35.82 2.14
C LYS A 41 -16.39 -34.33 2.49
N GLN A 42 -16.31 -33.99 3.77
CA GLN A 42 -16.21 -32.59 4.21
C GLN A 42 -14.94 -31.92 3.72
N ILE A 43 -13.79 -32.58 3.84
CA ILE A 43 -12.50 -32.05 3.34
C ILE A 43 -12.58 -31.80 1.83
N SER A 44 -13.14 -32.72 1.04
CA SER A 44 -13.28 -32.52 -0.42
C SER A 44 -14.20 -31.35 -0.76
N LEU A 45 -15.30 -31.19 -0.04
CA LEU A 45 -16.22 -30.06 -0.19
C LEU A 45 -15.58 -28.73 0.13
N PHE A 46 -14.86 -28.65 1.27
CA PHE A 46 -14.18 -27.42 1.67
C PHE A 46 -13.02 -27.07 0.73
N LYS A 47 -12.26 -28.07 0.27
CA LYS A 47 -11.23 -27.85 -0.75
C LYS A 47 -11.81 -27.28 -2.05
N SER A 48 -12.94 -27.82 -2.52
CA SER A 48 -13.63 -27.31 -3.71
C SER A 48 -14.09 -25.87 -3.52
N LYS A 49 -14.72 -25.54 -2.39
CA LYS A 49 -15.17 -24.18 -2.07
C LYS A 49 -14.01 -23.18 -1.94
N SER A 50 -12.95 -23.59 -1.24
CA SER A 50 -11.74 -22.76 -1.10
C SER A 50 -11.10 -22.46 -2.47
N PHE A 51 -10.99 -23.47 -3.33
CA PHE A 51 -10.44 -23.30 -4.68
C PHE A 51 -11.30 -22.35 -5.54
N GLU A 52 -12.61 -22.47 -5.48
CA GLU A 52 -13.55 -21.57 -6.17
C GLU A 52 -13.42 -20.13 -5.65
N SER A 53 -13.35 -19.95 -4.33
CA SER A 53 -13.17 -18.62 -3.71
C SER A 53 -11.83 -17.98 -4.07
N ILE A 54 -10.73 -18.75 -4.07
CA ILE A 54 -9.42 -18.29 -4.55
C ILE A 54 -9.51 -17.84 -6.01
N ARG A 55 -10.13 -18.64 -6.88
CA ARG A 55 -10.29 -18.29 -8.29
C ARG A 55 -11.08 -16.98 -8.46
N ASN A 56 -12.16 -16.81 -7.73
CA ASN A 56 -12.97 -15.60 -7.77
C ASN A 56 -12.17 -14.38 -7.27
N ALA A 57 -11.37 -14.54 -6.22
CA ALA A 57 -10.49 -13.48 -5.72
C ALA A 57 -9.42 -13.10 -6.75
N GLN A 58 -8.80 -14.08 -7.42
CA GLN A 58 -7.80 -13.85 -8.47
C GLN A 58 -8.42 -13.14 -9.68
N GLN A 59 -9.58 -13.61 -10.13
CA GLN A 59 -10.29 -12.97 -11.23
C GLN A 59 -10.63 -11.51 -10.90
N TYR A 60 -11.15 -11.26 -9.71
CA TYR A 60 -11.43 -9.90 -9.26
C TYR A 60 -10.16 -9.04 -9.17
N ALA A 61 -9.03 -9.62 -8.74
CA ALA A 61 -7.77 -8.92 -8.71
C ALA A 61 -7.30 -8.52 -10.12
N ILE A 62 -7.44 -9.41 -11.11
CA ILE A 62 -7.13 -9.12 -12.53
C ILE A 62 -8.02 -7.99 -13.06
N GLU A 63 -9.32 -8.07 -12.84
CA GLU A 63 -10.29 -7.06 -13.31
C GLU A 63 -10.05 -5.66 -12.71
N GLN A 64 -9.45 -5.61 -11.52
CA GLN A 64 -9.18 -4.35 -10.81
C GLN A 64 -7.70 -3.95 -10.82
N ASP A 65 -6.87 -4.60 -11.66
CA ASP A 65 -5.41 -4.37 -11.71
C ASP A 65 -4.73 -4.45 -10.34
N LEU A 66 -5.21 -5.33 -9.47
CA LEU A 66 -4.60 -5.60 -8.18
C LEU A 66 -3.45 -6.62 -8.34
N ARG A 67 -2.47 -6.53 -7.46
CA ARG A 67 -1.40 -7.53 -7.43
C ARG A 67 -1.95 -8.88 -6.95
N ILE A 68 -1.78 -9.93 -7.77
CA ILE A 68 -2.22 -11.28 -7.45
C ILE A 68 -1.19 -11.94 -6.55
N LEU A 69 -1.67 -12.67 -5.54
CA LEU A 69 -0.83 -13.60 -4.78
C LEU A 69 -0.56 -14.86 -5.63
N ASP A 70 0.68 -15.09 -5.98
CA ASP A 70 1.13 -16.38 -6.52
C ASP A 70 1.26 -17.39 -5.37
N LEU A 71 0.14 -18.01 -5.00
CA LEU A 71 0.09 -19.10 -4.01
C LEU A 71 0.92 -20.33 -4.42
N ASN A 72 1.32 -20.41 -5.70
CA ASN A 72 2.05 -21.57 -6.23
C ASN A 72 3.57 -21.47 -6.12
N ASN A 73 4.13 -20.29 -5.90
CA ASN A 73 5.59 -20.11 -5.94
C ASN A 73 6.25 -20.32 -4.56
N ASP A 74 5.49 -20.43 -3.49
CA ASP A 74 6.02 -20.47 -2.11
C ASP A 74 6.10 -21.87 -1.51
N ARG A 75 5.57 -22.90 -2.18
CA ARG A 75 5.67 -24.29 -1.66
C ARG A 75 7.11 -24.81 -1.56
N ASN A 76 8.07 -24.18 -2.22
CA ASN A 76 9.48 -24.61 -2.21
C ASN A 76 10.39 -23.77 -1.30
N GLN A 77 9.92 -22.66 -0.74
CA GLN A 77 10.72 -21.82 0.17
C GLN A 77 10.24 -21.84 1.64
N THR A 78 9.07 -22.37 1.93
CA THR A 78 8.48 -22.35 3.27
C THR A 78 8.85 -23.54 4.13
N ARG A 79 10.13 -23.63 4.52
CA ARG A 79 10.47 -24.42 5.73
C ARG A 79 10.82 -23.57 6.96
N LYS A 80 10.64 -22.24 6.92
CA LYS A 80 11.07 -21.39 8.06
C LYS A 80 10.41 -20.01 8.18
N ILE A 81 9.14 -19.79 7.86
CA ILE A 81 8.46 -18.54 8.25
C ILE A 81 7.01 -18.82 8.62
N GLU A 82 6.61 -18.28 9.76
CA GLU A 82 5.34 -18.40 10.46
C GLU A 82 4.07 -18.24 9.58
N GLU A 83 3.07 -19.04 9.88
CA GLU A 83 1.79 -19.28 9.17
C GLU A 83 0.92 -18.06 8.79
N ASN A 84 1.35 -16.84 9.06
CA ASN A 84 0.54 -15.62 8.88
C ASN A 84 1.10 -14.57 7.92
N SER A 85 2.24 -14.82 7.23
CA SER A 85 2.95 -13.73 6.51
C SER A 85 2.56 -13.55 5.04
N GLU A 86 1.95 -14.52 4.38
CA GLU A 86 1.70 -14.47 2.92
C GLU A 86 0.47 -13.65 2.54
N LEU A 87 -0.63 -13.76 3.30
CA LEU A 87 -1.79 -12.87 3.17
C LEU A 87 -1.42 -11.41 3.45
N SER A 88 -0.43 -11.21 4.35
CA SER A 88 0.05 -9.89 4.69
C SER A 88 0.76 -9.20 3.54
N SER A 89 1.52 -9.91 2.70
CA SER A 89 2.37 -9.29 1.67
C SER A 89 1.59 -8.70 0.49
N SER A 90 0.51 -9.34 0.01
CA SER A 90 -0.30 -8.77 -1.08
C SER A 90 -1.24 -7.69 -0.60
N VAL A 91 -1.80 -7.85 0.61
CA VAL A 91 -2.58 -6.80 1.26
C VAL A 91 -1.69 -5.59 1.52
N LEU A 92 -0.45 -5.80 1.99
CA LEU A 92 0.54 -4.73 2.17
C LEU A 92 0.93 -4.07 0.85
N SER A 93 1.07 -4.83 -0.25
CA SER A 93 1.33 -4.27 -1.58
C SER A 93 0.17 -3.40 -2.10
N ASN A 94 -1.06 -3.84 -1.91
CA ASN A 94 -2.25 -3.08 -2.30
C ASN A 94 -2.48 -1.86 -1.39
N ILE A 95 -2.14 -1.96 -0.10
CA ILE A 95 -2.08 -0.83 0.83
C ILE A 95 -0.98 0.15 0.39
N GLY A 96 0.14 -0.34 -0.13
CA GLY A 96 1.19 0.48 -0.72
C GLY A 96 0.70 1.38 -1.85
N ILE A 97 -0.14 0.87 -2.76
CA ILE A 97 -0.76 1.66 -3.83
C ILE A 97 -1.67 2.75 -3.25
N GLU A 98 -2.49 2.44 -2.26
CA GLU A 98 -3.33 3.43 -1.59
C GLU A 98 -2.50 4.50 -0.86
N ASN A 99 -1.39 4.12 -0.25
CA ASN A 99 -0.45 5.07 0.36
C ASN A 99 0.16 6.01 -0.69
N VAL A 100 0.50 5.51 -1.88
CA VAL A 100 0.95 6.35 -3.00
C VAL A 100 -0.12 7.35 -3.40
N ARG A 101 -1.38 6.94 -3.52
CA ARG A 101 -2.51 7.82 -3.84
C ARG A 101 -2.70 8.92 -2.79
N VAL A 102 -2.68 8.54 -1.49
CA VAL A 102 -2.85 9.48 -0.37
C VAL A 102 -1.67 10.45 -0.30
N SER A 103 -0.44 9.95 -0.45
CA SER A 103 0.78 10.77 -0.48
C SER A 103 0.76 11.77 -1.64
N ALA A 104 0.38 11.32 -2.84
CA ALA A 104 0.23 12.18 -4.00
C ALA A 104 -0.85 13.27 -3.78
N ALA A 105 -2.01 12.91 -3.22
CA ALA A 105 -3.05 13.86 -2.90
C ALA A 105 -2.60 14.93 -1.89
N ASN A 106 -1.84 14.54 -0.87
CA ASN A 106 -1.26 15.47 0.10
C ASN A 106 -0.20 16.38 -0.54
N LYS A 107 0.64 15.81 -1.43
CA LYS A 107 1.63 16.61 -2.17
C LYS A 107 0.97 17.65 -3.07
N ILE A 108 -0.12 17.30 -3.78
CA ILE A 108 -0.90 18.23 -4.59
C ILE A 108 -1.42 19.40 -3.74
N ARG A 109 -2.01 19.12 -2.58
CA ARG A 109 -2.49 20.17 -1.66
C ARG A 109 -1.36 21.09 -1.20
N ASN A 110 -0.21 20.53 -0.86
CA ASN A 110 0.96 21.34 -0.49
C ASN A 110 1.44 22.23 -1.63
N ILE A 111 1.48 21.72 -2.87
CA ILE A 111 1.84 22.48 -4.04
C ILE A 111 0.83 23.63 -4.27
N ASP A 112 -0.47 23.38 -4.14
CA ASP A 112 -1.50 24.42 -4.29
C ASP A 112 -1.34 25.53 -3.25
N ILE A 113 -1.03 25.18 -1.99
CA ILE A 113 -0.74 26.15 -0.94
C ILE A 113 0.52 26.97 -1.30
N GLN A 114 1.59 26.32 -1.78
CA GLN A 114 2.81 27.01 -2.19
C GLN A 114 2.56 27.98 -3.37
N ILE A 115 1.78 27.58 -4.36
CA ILE A 115 1.41 28.44 -5.49
C ILE A 115 0.65 29.66 -4.99
N ALA A 116 -0.35 29.48 -4.12
CA ALA A 116 -1.13 30.58 -3.53
C ALA A 116 -0.21 31.53 -2.74
N GLN A 117 0.67 30.97 -1.92
CA GLN A 117 1.65 31.77 -1.17
C GLN A 117 2.56 32.60 -2.09
N ILE A 118 3.11 32.02 -3.17
CA ILE A 118 3.97 32.75 -4.11
C ILE A 118 3.20 33.88 -4.81
N GLN A 119 1.92 33.66 -5.13
CA GLN A 119 1.09 34.69 -5.78
C GLN A 119 0.85 35.91 -4.87
N GLU A 120 0.67 35.67 -3.56
CA GLU A 120 0.41 36.72 -2.58
C GLU A 120 1.71 37.38 -2.05
N LEU A 121 2.87 36.78 -2.32
CA LEU A 121 4.15 37.18 -1.74
C LEU A 121 4.67 38.49 -2.38
N ASN A 122 4.84 39.47 -1.53
CA ASN A 122 5.44 40.78 -1.89
C ASN A 122 6.88 40.92 -1.35
N ASP A 123 7.30 40.03 -0.44
CA ASP A 123 8.65 40.07 0.13
C ASP A 123 9.64 39.31 -0.77
N VAL A 124 10.59 40.05 -1.31
CA VAL A 124 11.64 39.54 -2.21
C VAL A 124 12.52 38.49 -1.57
N LYS A 125 12.85 38.66 -0.27
CA LYS A 125 13.69 37.70 0.44
C LYS A 125 13.00 36.34 0.60
N GLN A 126 11.71 36.35 0.89
CA GLN A 126 10.93 35.12 1.00
C GLN A 126 10.79 34.46 -0.37
N LEU A 127 10.56 35.26 -1.43
CA LEU A 127 10.51 34.74 -2.80
C LEU A 127 11.84 34.11 -3.23
N GLN A 128 12.96 34.75 -2.92
CA GLN A 128 14.30 34.24 -3.19
C GLN A 128 14.56 32.92 -2.44
N TYR A 129 14.14 32.84 -1.17
CA TYR A 129 14.23 31.61 -0.37
C TYR A 129 13.41 30.47 -1.00
N ILE A 130 12.14 30.73 -1.36
CA ILE A 130 11.28 29.73 -2.03
C ILE A 130 11.90 29.34 -3.39
N GLY A 131 12.40 30.30 -4.16
CA GLY A 131 13.08 30.03 -5.43
C GLY A 131 14.31 29.12 -5.26
N SER A 132 15.04 29.28 -4.16
CA SER A 132 16.21 28.42 -3.86
C SER A 132 15.84 26.99 -3.45
N THR A 133 14.61 26.73 -3.03
CA THR A 133 14.12 25.37 -2.71
C THR A 133 13.67 24.58 -3.95
N ILE A 134 13.47 25.24 -5.09
CA ILE A 134 13.04 24.61 -6.35
C ILE A 134 14.28 24.25 -7.20
N PRO A 135 14.61 22.95 -7.37
CA PRO A 135 15.86 22.55 -8.00
C PRO A 135 16.02 23.06 -9.45
N GLY A 136 14.93 23.24 -10.18
CA GLY A 136 14.93 23.78 -11.53
C GLY A 136 15.40 25.22 -11.57
N LEU A 137 14.94 26.07 -10.66
CA LEU A 137 15.31 27.49 -10.58
C LEU A 137 16.76 27.68 -10.15
N VAL A 138 17.24 26.82 -9.24
CA VAL A 138 18.65 26.83 -8.84
C VAL A 138 19.56 26.50 -10.01
N LYS A 139 19.19 25.56 -10.87
CA LYS A 139 19.94 25.24 -12.10
C LYS A 139 19.94 26.39 -13.12
N GLU A 140 18.86 27.14 -13.21
CA GLU A 140 18.77 28.34 -14.05
C GLU A 140 19.53 29.55 -13.45
N GLY A 141 19.94 29.48 -12.19
CA GLY A 141 20.69 30.54 -11.53
C GLY A 141 19.88 31.80 -11.20
N LEU A 142 18.55 31.76 -11.31
CA LEU A 142 17.67 32.92 -11.11
C LEU A 142 17.74 33.50 -9.69
N PRO A 143 17.74 32.68 -8.59
CA PRO A 143 17.88 33.20 -7.25
C PRO A 143 19.23 33.93 -7.04
N GLN A 144 20.31 33.41 -7.61
CA GLN A 144 21.67 33.98 -7.51
C GLN A 144 21.80 35.30 -8.27
N ILE A 145 21.14 35.40 -9.44
CA ILE A 145 21.11 36.65 -10.21
C ILE A 145 20.39 37.74 -9.41
N LEU A 146 19.27 37.42 -8.77
CA LEU A 146 18.55 38.37 -7.93
C LEU A 146 19.38 38.83 -6.74
N GLU A 147 20.10 37.92 -6.07
CA GLU A 147 21.03 38.23 -4.99
C GLU A 147 22.15 39.17 -5.46
N THR A 148 22.71 38.94 -6.65
CA THR A 148 23.73 39.82 -7.25
C THR A 148 23.16 41.21 -7.51
N ILE A 149 21.93 41.32 -8.00
CA ILE A 149 21.27 42.59 -8.21
C ILE A 149 21.06 43.32 -6.89
N GLU A 150 20.61 42.67 -5.83
CA GLU A 150 20.44 43.26 -4.51
C GLU A 150 21.78 43.73 -3.92
N THR A 151 22.84 42.95 -4.06
CA THR A 151 24.19 43.33 -3.61
C THR A 151 24.70 44.55 -4.35
N ASN A 152 24.55 44.61 -5.67
CA ASN A 152 24.94 45.76 -6.49
C ASN A 152 24.11 47.02 -6.15
N LEU A 153 22.81 46.86 -5.84
CA LEU A 153 21.97 47.96 -5.39
C LEU A 153 22.47 48.55 -4.07
N ILE A 154 22.84 47.72 -3.12
CA ILE A 154 23.40 48.15 -1.81
C ILE A 154 24.73 48.93 -2.03
N GLU A 155 25.61 48.39 -2.88
CA GLU A 155 26.86 49.04 -3.20
C GLU A 155 26.69 50.40 -3.91
N LEU A 156 25.81 50.48 -4.92
CA LEU A 156 25.57 51.72 -5.64
C LEU A 156 24.89 52.79 -4.75
N ARG A 157 23.97 52.41 -3.89
CA ARG A 157 23.31 53.30 -2.93
C ARG A 157 24.26 53.86 -1.87
N SER A 158 25.37 53.20 -1.62
CA SER A 158 26.42 53.77 -0.75
C SER A 158 27.21 54.93 -1.40
N LYS A 159 27.18 55.02 -2.74
CA LYS A 159 28.01 55.99 -3.52
C LYS A 159 27.16 57.02 -4.26
N TYR A 160 25.91 56.72 -4.63
CA TYR A 160 25.03 57.52 -5.48
C TYR A 160 23.63 57.66 -4.85
N THR A 161 22.91 58.68 -5.29
CA THR A 161 21.52 58.90 -4.89
C THR A 161 20.55 58.02 -5.67
N ASP A 162 19.37 57.74 -5.12
CA ASP A 162 18.33 56.94 -5.80
C ASP A 162 17.83 57.48 -7.14
N LYS A 163 18.16 58.76 -7.49
CA LYS A 163 17.88 59.38 -8.76
C LYS A 163 18.89 59.07 -9.87
N ASP A 164 19.97 58.39 -9.52
CA ASP A 164 21.00 58.01 -10.51
C ASP A 164 20.43 57.02 -11.53
N LYS A 165 20.74 57.23 -12.82
CA LYS A 165 20.27 56.37 -13.92
C LYS A 165 20.69 54.90 -13.75
N SER A 166 21.84 54.66 -13.11
CA SER A 166 22.32 53.30 -12.90
C SER A 166 21.49 52.56 -11.85
N ILE A 167 21.08 53.26 -10.78
CA ILE A 167 20.19 52.72 -9.77
C ILE A 167 18.78 52.45 -10.32
N ILE A 168 18.25 53.44 -11.08
CA ILE A 168 16.91 53.27 -11.71
C ILE A 168 16.88 52.04 -12.61
N ARG A 169 17.86 51.87 -13.51
CA ARG A 169 17.96 50.70 -14.40
C ARG A 169 18.09 49.38 -13.61
N LEU A 170 18.80 49.43 -12.50
CA LEU A 170 18.99 48.22 -11.68
C LEU A 170 17.72 47.86 -10.92
N LEU A 171 16.92 48.86 -10.50
CA LEU A 171 15.60 48.63 -9.89
C LEU A 171 14.60 48.08 -10.93
N GLU A 172 14.56 48.62 -12.15
CA GLU A 172 13.74 48.06 -13.22
C GLU A 172 14.14 46.59 -13.51
N LYS A 173 15.45 46.33 -13.60
CA LYS A 173 15.95 44.98 -13.80
C LYS A 173 15.54 44.07 -12.65
N ARG A 174 15.62 44.55 -11.40
CA ARG A 174 15.20 43.81 -10.21
C ARG A 174 13.73 43.37 -10.28
N GLU A 175 12.82 44.28 -10.65
CA GLU A 175 11.39 43.96 -10.78
C GLU A 175 11.16 42.90 -11.84
N LEU A 176 11.78 43.02 -13.02
CA LEU A 176 11.68 42.02 -14.08
C LEU A 176 12.15 40.64 -13.62
N TYR A 177 13.24 40.57 -12.84
CA TYR A 177 13.72 39.28 -12.30
C TYR A 177 12.83 38.74 -11.18
N ILE A 178 12.18 39.56 -10.37
CA ILE A 178 11.19 39.15 -9.38
C ILE A 178 9.97 38.53 -10.09
N ASP A 179 9.44 39.18 -11.11
CA ASP A 179 8.31 38.66 -11.86
C ASP A 179 8.66 37.36 -12.59
N LEU A 180 9.83 37.32 -13.21
CA LEU A 180 10.34 36.10 -13.84
C LEU A 180 10.49 34.97 -12.85
N LEU A 181 11.04 35.24 -11.66
CA LEU A 181 11.21 34.23 -10.59
C LEU A 181 9.85 33.74 -10.12
N LYS A 182 8.85 34.60 -9.93
CA LYS A 182 7.48 34.23 -9.58
C LYS A 182 6.87 33.32 -10.65
N GLU A 183 6.91 33.75 -11.90
CA GLU A 183 6.33 33.03 -13.03
C GLU A 183 6.97 31.63 -13.17
N ARG A 184 8.30 31.55 -13.15
CA ARG A 184 9.03 30.28 -13.24
C ARG A 184 8.79 29.36 -12.03
N SER A 185 8.72 29.92 -10.81
CA SER A 185 8.39 29.15 -9.61
C SER A 185 7.02 28.50 -9.75
N ILE A 186 6.01 29.25 -10.14
CA ILE A 186 4.66 28.74 -10.38
C ILE A 186 4.64 27.70 -11.52
N GLY A 187 5.41 27.94 -12.58
CA GLY A 187 5.55 27.01 -13.71
C GLY A 187 6.10 25.66 -13.28
N TYR A 188 7.19 25.63 -12.51
CA TYR A 188 7.77 24.40 -11.98
C TYR A 188 6.84 23.67 -11.02
N LEU A 189 6.17 24.40 -10.11
CA LEU A 189 5.20 23.82 -9.20
C LEU A 189 3.98 23.24 -9.94
N LYS A 190 3.49 23.90 -10.97
CA LYS A 190 2.41 23.35 -11.81
C LYS A 190 2.86 22.10 -12.56
N ALA A 191 4.08 22.04 -13.07
CA ALA A 191 4.61 20.84 -13.72
C ALA A 191 4.75 19.66 -12.73
N ASP A 192 5.25 19.92 -11.49
CA ASP A 192 5.31 18.90 -10.44
C ASP A 192 3.91 18.45 -10.01
N LYS A 193 2.93 19.37 -9.94
CA LYS A 193 1.52 19.05 -9.69
C LYS A 193 0.97 18.10 -10.75
N MET A 194 1.14 18.41 -12.03
CA MET A 194 0.67 17.56 -13.14
C MET A 194 1.29 16.15 -13.08
N SER A 195 2.58 16.04 -12.80
CA SER A 195 3.26 14.75 -12.61
C SER A 195 2.68 13.98 -11.42
N THR A 196 2.41 14.67 -10.32
CA THR A 196 1.85 14.07 -9.11
C THR A 196 0.38 13.68 -9.30
N GLU A 197 -0.40 14.44 -10.06
CA GLU A 197 -1.77 14.08 -10.46
C GLU A 197 -1.79 12.82 -11.33
N ALA A 198 -0.87 12.69 -12.27
CA ALA A 198 -0.74 11.47 -13.07
C ALA A 198 -0.44 10.25 -12.20
N LEU A 199 0.46 10.37 -11.20
CA LEU A 199 0.73 9.33 -10.21
C LEU A 199 -0.52 9.00 -9.38
N MET A 200 -1.25 10.00 -8.93
CA MET A 200 -2.49 9.81 -8.16
C MET A 200 -3.53 9.05 -8.99
N LEU A 201 -3.73 9.44 -10.25
CA LEU A 201 -4.67 8.79 -11.17
C LEU A 201 -4.27 7.34 -11.44
N SER A 202 -2.99 7.05 -11.64
CA SER A 202 -2.49 5.68 -11.85
C SER A 202 -2.72 4.78 -10.63
N ALA A 203 -2.72 5.35 -9.42
CA ALA A 203 -3.00 4.65 -8.18
C ALA A 203 -4.48 4.66 -7.79
N MET A 204 -5.35 5.27 -8.59
CA MET A 204 -6.77 5.40 -8.25
C MET A 204 -7.49 4.06 -8.45
N ARG A 205 -8.28 3.66 -7.46
CA ARG A 205 -9.14 2.47 -7.50
C ARG A 205 -10.55 2.85 -7.05
N PRO A 206 -11.60 2.19 -7.58
CA PRO A 206 -12.96 2.40 -7.10
C PRO A 206 -13.08 2.14 -5.59
N LYS A 207 -13.96 2.88 -4.93
CA LYS A 207 -14.19 2.70 -3.48
C LYS A 207 -14.61 1.27 -3.17
N GLY A 208 -14.02 0.68 -2.14
CA GLY A 208 -14.36 -0.67 -1.68
C GLY A 208 -13.65 -1.82 -2.39
N VAL A 209 -12.90 -1.59 -3.46
CA VAL A 209 -12.18 -2.66 -4.20
C VAL A 209 -11.27 -3.46 -3.27
N LEU A 210 -10.48 -2.78 -2.43
CA LEU A 210 -9.57 -3.45 -1.49
C LEU A 210 -10.31 -4.23 -0.40
N LEU A 211 -11.45 -3.71 0.07
CA LEU A 211 -12.29 -4.40 1.07
C LEU A 211 -12.88 -5.67 0.47
N LYS A 212 -13.47 -5.58 -0.73
CA LYS A 212 -14.04 -6.73 -1.42
C LYS A 212 -12.99 -7.80 -1.73
N TYR A 213 -11.79 -7.40 -2.18
CA TYR A 213 -10.70 -8.33 -2.39
C TYR A 213 -10.30 -9.04 -1.08
N LYS A 214 -10.21 -8.29 0.03
CA LYS A 214 -9.90 -8.85 1.34
C LYS A 214 -10.98 -9.82 1.83
N GLU A 215 -12.26 -9.54 1.58
CA GLU A 215 -13.37 -10.44 1.90
C GLU A 215 -13.27 -11.75 1.10
N LEU A 216 -13.08 -11.66 -0.23
CA LEU A 216 -12.91 -12.84 -1.08
C LEU A 216 -11.71 -13.70 -0.66
N MET A 217 -10.59 -13.09 -0.29
CA MET A 217 -9.42 -13.80 0.21
C MET A 217 -9.66 -14.44 1.58
N ARG A 218 -10.48 -13.81 2.44
CA ARG A 218 -10.87 -14.38 3.73
C ARG A 218 -11.79 -15.59 3.58
N GLU A 219 -12.68 -15.58 2.61
CA GLU A 219 -13.55 -16.72 2.30
C GLU A 219 -12.78 -17.90 1.73
N ALA A 220 -11.63 -17.64 1.12
CA ALA A 220 -10.76 -18.64 0.50
C ALA A 220 -9.92 -19.45 1.51
N ASN A 221 -9.66 -18.91 2.69
CA ASN A 221 -8.87 -19.49 3.79
C ASN A 221 -9.76 -20.14 4.85
#